data_bdc04edbe0ad6a346ea565b2b9969dba
#
_entry.id   bdc04edbe0ad6a346ea565b2b9969dba
#
_cell.length_a   1.000
_cell.length_b   1.000
_cell.length_c   1.000
_cell.angle_alpha   90.00
_cell.angle_beta   90.00
_cell.angle_gamma   90.00
#
_symmetry.space_group_name_H-M   'P 1'
#
loop_
_entity.id
_entity.type
_entity.pdbx_description
1 polymer ?
#
loop_
_entity_poly.entity_id
_entity_poly.type
_entity_poly.pdbx_seq_one_letter_code
_entity_poly.pdbx_strand_id
1 'polypeptide(L)'
;MARKYELRERAENIAATRARIVEATVALHEQLGPARTTISAIAGRANVQRLTVYRHFPDERSLFQACSAHWTSRHPRPDAAAWELIGDPRERLRAALLEIYTFFRRTEGMTGHVLRDLHESPALREVAEPLVQYWLHVREVLDEGWQAHGRQRTLLRAAVGHAIAFETWHSLTGREGLSDAAAAAAMVELVGAVEG
;
A
#
# COMPACT_ATOMS: atom_id res chain seq x y z
N MET A 1 2.39 10.55 -45.40
CA MET A 1 1.53 10.88 -44.23
C MET A 1 0.76 9.65 -43.71
N ALA A 2 0.17 8.79 -44.56
CA ALA A 2 -0.59 7.60 -44.13
C ALA A 2 0.17 6.63 -43.19
N ARG A 3 1.41 6.22 -43.53
CA ARG A 3 2.22 5.31 -42.75
C ARG A 3 2.51 5.81 -41.32
N LYS A 4 2.67 7.13 -41.10
CA LYS A 4 2.89 7.74 -39.79
C LYS A 4 1.61 7.73 -38.95
N TYR A 5 0.48 7.89 -39.59
CA TYR A 5 -0.85 7.80 -38.98
C TYR A 5 -1.15 6.38 -38.49
N GLU A 6 -0.97 5.37 -39.35
CA GLU A 6 -1.16 3.95 -38.99
C GLU A 6 -0.25 3.48 -37.85
N LEU A 7 1.00 3.94 -37.82
CA LEU A 7 1.93 3.63 -36.71
C LEU A 7 1.48 4.24 -35.39
N ARG A 8 0.94 5.46 -35.42
CA ARG A 8 0.40 6.13 -34.23
C ARG A 8 -0.86 5.43 -33.71
N GLU A 9 -1.81 5.14 -34.57
CA GLU A 9 -3.04 4.42 -34.23
C GLU A 9 -2.74 3.04 -33.64
N ARG A 10 -1.77 2.31 -34.21
CA ARG A 10 -1.32 1.02 -33.68
C ARG A 10 -0.71 1.17 -32.29
N ALA A 11 0.12 2.20 -32.05
CA ALA A 11 0.73 2.46 -30.74
C ALA A 11 -0.35 2.81 -29.69
N GLU A 12 -1.34 3.62 -30.06
CA GLU A 12 -2.47 3.98 -29.20
C GLU A 12 -3.30 2.74 -28.83
N ASN A 13 -3.59 1.86 -29.78
CA ASN A 13 -4.32 0.60 -29.55
C ASN A 13 -3.53 -0.37 -28.61
N ILE A 14 -2.21 -0.44 -28.76
CA ILE A 14 -1.33 -1.23 -27.88
C ILE A 14 -1.39 -0.66 -26.45
N ALA A 15 -1.25 0.65 -26.30
CA ALA A 15 -1.31 1.33 -24.99
C ALA A 15 -2.68 1.15 -24.33
N ALA A 16 -3.77 1.32 -25.06
CA ALA A 16 -5.14 1.11 -24.57
C ALA A 16 -5.38 -0.33 -24.11
N THR A 17 -4.88 -1.31 -24.86
CA THR A 17 -4.98 -2.73 -24.48
C THR A 17 -4.17 -3.01 -23.20
N ARG A 18 -2.95 -2.45 -23.09
CA ARG A 18 -2.12 -2.58 -21.89
C ARG A 18 -2.81 -1.98 -20.67
N ALA A 19 -3.41 -0.80 -20.79
CA ALA A 19 -4.15 -0.15 -19.72
C ALA A 19 -5.33 -0.99 -19.24
N ARG A 20 -6.15 -1.55 -20.15
CA ARG A 20 -7.25 -2.46 -19.77
C ARG A 20 -6.80 -3.69 -19.01
N ILE A 21 -5.65 -4.29 -19.40
CA ILE A 21 -5.08 -5.44 -18.67
C ILE A 21 -4.68 -5.04 -17.26
N VAL A 22 -4.01 -3.88 -17.08
CA VAL A 22 -3.62 -3.35 -15.77
C VAL A 22 -4.85 -3.08 -14.89
N GLU A 23 -5.85 -2.40 -15.41
CA GLU A 23 -7.10 -2.09 -14.69
C GLU A 23 -7.84 -3.36 -14.26
N ALA A 24 -7.95 -4.34 -15.17
CA ALA A 24 -8.55 -5.63 -14.87
C ALA A 24 -7.79 -6.38 -13.77
N THR A 25 -6.46 -6.32 -13.81
CA THR A 25 -5.60 -6.97 -12.82
C THR A 25 -5.72 -6.30 -11.46
N VAL A 26 -5.66 -4.96 -11.41
CA VAL A 26 -5.84 -4.19 -10.17
C VAL A 26 -7.19 -4.51 -9.52
N ALA A 27 -8.26 -4.50 -10.28
CA ALA A 27 -9.59 -4.82 -9.76
C ALA A 27 -9.71 -6.26 -9.24
N LEU A 28 -9.00 -7.23 -9.83
CA LEU A 28 -8.93 -8.60 -9.34
C LEU A 28 -8.06 -8.72 -8.08
N HIS A 29 -6.95 -8.00 -8.01
CA HIS A 29 -6.11 -7.95 -6.82
C HIS A 29 -6.86 -7.36 -5.62
N GLU A 30 -7.68 -6.34 -5.85
CA GLU A 30 -8.54 -5.73 -4.84
C GLU A 30 -9.62 -6.68 -4.32
N GLN A 31 -10.16 -7.54 -5.18
CA GLN A 31 -11.23 -8.48 -4.84
C GLN A 31 -10.73 -9.80 -4.26
N LEU A 32 -9.65 -10.35 -4.80
CA LEU A 32 -9.18 -11.72 -4.54
C LEU A 32 -7.79 -11.77 -3.91
N GLY A 33 -6.97 -10.76 -4.20
CA GLY A 33 -5.54 -10.71 -3.92
C GLY A 33 -4.69 -11.20 -5.09
N PRO A 34 -3.39 -10.81 -5.10
CA PRO A 34 -2.45 -11.19 -6.13
C PRO A 34 -2.31 -12.70 -6.31
N ALA A 35 -2.14 -13.45 -5.21
CA ALA A 35 -1.90 -14.90 -5.25
C ALA A 35 -3.09 -15.71 -5.84
N ARG A 36 -4.31 -15.18 -5.73
CA ARG A 36 -5.52 -15.83 -6.26
C ARG A 36 -5.92 -15.33 -7.64
N THR A 37 -5.20 -14.37 -8.20
CA THR A 37 -5.50 -13.78 -9.50
C THR A 37 -4.80 -14.56 -10.62
N THR A 38 -5.57 -15.16 -11.51
CA THR A 38 -5.03 -15.96 -12.62
C THR A 38 -4.99 -15.15 -13.91
N ILE A 39 -4.06 -15.49 -14.81
CA ILE A 39 -3.99 -14.91 -16.17
C ILE A 39 -5.30 -15.12 -16.95
N SER A 40 -5.99 -16.22 -16.72
CA SER A 40 -7.31 -16.47 -17.33
C SER A 40 -8.38 -15.49 -16.85
N ALA A 41 -8.41 -15.20 -15.55
CA ALA A 41 -9.34 -14.22 -14.98
C ALA A 41 -9.03 -12.81 -15.49
N ILE A 42 -7.76 -12.43 -15.55
CA ILE A 42 -7.29 -11.15 -16.10
C ILE A 42 -7.72 -11.01 -17.56
N ALA A 43 -7.43 -12.02 -18.39
CA ALA A 43 -7.79 -12.02 -19.81
C ALA A 43 -9.29 -11.87 -20.03
N GLY A 44 -10.09 -12.63 -19.27
CA GLY A 44 -11.56 -12.55 -19.33
C GLY A 44 -12.08 -11.17 -18.94
N ARG A 45 -11.61 -10.61 -17.82
CA ARG A 45 -12.03 -9.27 -17.36
C ARG A 45 -11.58 -8.14 -18.29
N ALA A 46 -10.37 -8.25 -18.88
CA ALA A 46 -9.85 -7.27 -19.83
C ALA A 46 -10.43 -7.42 -21.25
N ASN A 47 -11.23 -8.46 -21.49
CA ASN A 47 -11.74 -8.85 -22.80
C ASN A 47 -10.63 -8.99 -23.84
N VAL A 48 -9.62 -9.82 -23.51
CA VAL A 48 -8.51 -10.15 -24.40
C VAL A 48 -8.21 -11.66 -24.33
N GLN A 49 -7.42 -12.17 -25.26
CA GLN A 49 -6.92 -13.54 -25.17
C GLN A 49 -5.75 -13.63 -24.19
N ARG A 50 -5.54 -14.80 -23.55
CA ARG A 50 -4.41 -15.05 -22.63
C ARG A 50 -3.05 -14.73 -23.27
N LEU A 51 -2.87 -15.10 -24.55
CA LEU A 51 -1.64 -14.81 -25.30
C LEU A 51 -1.40 -13.28 -25.40
N THR A 52 -2.45 -12.47 -25.46
CA THR A 52 -2.33 -11.01 -25.46
C THR A 52 -1.80 -10.50 -24.11
N VAL A 53 -2.24 -11.09 -22.98
CA VAL A 53 -1.69 -10.74 -21.67
C VAL A 53 -0.19 -11.02 -21.61
N TYR A 54 0.26 -12.23 -22.01
CA TYR A 54 1.69 -12.59 -22.03
C TYR A 54 2.52 -11.72 -22.98
N ARG A 55 1.93 -11.25 -24.09
CA ARG A 55 2.64 -10.35 -25.01
C ARG A 55 2.88 -8.96 -24.40
N HIS A 56 1.99 -8.48 -23.54
CA HIS A 56 2.14 -7.20 -22.84
C HIS A 56 2.93 -7.31 -21.53
N PHE A 57 2.86 -8.47 -20.88
CA PHE A 57 3.48 -8.75 -19.58
C PHE A 57 4.05 -10.17 -19.64
N PRO A 58 5.32 -10.31 -20.04
CA PRO A 58 5.95 -11.63 -20.24
C PRO A 58 6.15 -12.40 -18.94
N ASP A 59 6.18 -11.69 -17.82
CA ASP A 59 6.37 -12.24 -16.49
C ASP A 59 5.47 -11.56 -15.45
N GLU A 60 5.35 -12.19 -14.30
CA GLU A 60 4.55 -11.73 -13.17
C GLU A 60 5.07 -10.39 -12.60
N ARG A 61 6.39 -10.21 -12.54
CA ARG A 61 7.03 -9.00 -12.07
C ARG A 61 6.62 -7.77 -12.88
N SER A 62 6.68 -7.85 -14.21
CA SER A 62 6.30 -6.74 -15.10
C SER A 62 4.83 -6.35 -14.95
N LEU A 63 3.97 -7.35 -14.69
CA LEU A 63 2.56 -7.11 -14.42
C LEU A 63 2.36 -6.42 -13.05
N PHE A 64 2.99 -6.93 -11.99
CA PHE A 64 2.91 -6.33 -10.66
C PHE A 64 3.46 -4.92 -10.61
N GLN A 65 4.59 -4.63 -11.29
CA GLN A 65 5.13 -3.28 -11.41
C GLN A 65 4.12 -2.31 -12.05
N ALA A 66 3.49 -2.72 -13.14
CA ALA A 66 2.50 -1.90 -13.81
C ALA A 66 1.25 -1.67 -12.95
N CYS A 67 0.79 -2.70 -12.23
CA CYS A 67 -0.33 -2.61 -11.30
C CYS A 67 0.00 -1.71 -10.10
N SER A 68 1.19 -1.86 -9.50
CA SER A 68 1.66 -1.04 -8.39
C SER A 68 1.74 0.43 -8.78
N ALA A 69 2.33 0.75 -9.94
CA ALA A 69 2.42 2.12 -10.45
C ALA A 69 1.02 2.73 -10.68
N HIS A 70 0.12 1.97 -11.30
CA HIS A 70 -1.27 2.41 -11.54
C HIS A 70 -2.03 2.64 -10.23
N TRP A 71 -1.92 1.71 -9.27
CA TRP A 71 -2.56 1.80 -7.96
C TRP A 71 -2.05 3.02 -7.17
N THR A 72 -0.74 3.16 -7.05
CA THR A 72 -0.09 4.24 -6.28
C THR A 72 -0.43 5.63 -6.84
N SER A 73 -0.56 5.77 -8.17
CA SER A 73 -0.95 7.04 -8.78
C SER A 73 -2.38 7.48 -8.41
N ARG A 74 -3.25 6.55 -8.05
CA ARG A 74 -4.64 6.81 -7.66
C ARG A 74 -4.86 6.83 -6.15
N HIS A 75 -3.95 6.22 -5.39
CA HIS A 75 -3.99 6.11 -3.94
C HIS A 75 -2.67 6.59 -3.35
N PRO A 76 -2.41 7.92 -3.38
CA PRO A 76 -1.20 8.47 -2.80
C PRO A 76 -1.13 8.13 -1.31
N ARG A 77 0.06 7.74 -0.87
CA ARG A 77 0.37 7.49 0.54
C ARG A 77 0.41 8.80 1.30
N PRO A 78 0.20 8.79 2.62
CA PRO A 78 0.43 9.94 3.47
C PRO A 78 1.84 10.51 3.30
N ASP A 79 2.00 11.80 3.52
CA ASP A 79 3.30 12.48 3.37
C ASP A 79 4.05 12.54 4.71
N ALA A 80 5.02 11.65 4.89
CA ALA A 80 5.83 11.61 6.10
C ALA A 80 6.60 12.92 6.36
N ALA A 81 7.01 13.64 5.32
CA ALA A 81 7.73 14.90 5.45
C ALA A 81 6.89 16.00 6.12
N ALA A 82 5.57 15.97 5.96
CA ALA A 82 4.68 16.90 6.66
C ALA A 82 4.71 16.70 8.18
N TRP A 83 4.91 15.47 8.64
CA TRP A 83 4.96 15.13 10.07
C TRP A 83 6.30 15.49 10.71
N GLU A 84 7.40 15.50 9.98
CA GLU A 84 8.72 15.93 10.47
C GLU A 84 8.70 17.37 11.01
N LEU A 85 7.80 18.20 10.49
CA LEU A 85 7.64 19.58 10.93
C LEU A 85 6.93 19.73 12.30
N ILE A 86 6.33 18.66 12.82
CA ILE A 86 5.64 18.67 14.11
C ILE A 86 6.65 18.32 15.22
N GLY A 87 6.99 19.30 16.05
CA GLY A 87 8.02 19.16 17.08
C GLY A 87 7.64 18.22 18.23
N ASP A 88 6.37 18.23 18.67
CA ASP A 88 5.89 17.35 19.73
C ASP A 88 5.65 15.92 19.19
N PRO A 89 6.31 14.89 19.75
CA PRO A 89 6.22 13.53 19.23
C PRO A 89 4.83 12.90 19.38
N ARG A 90 4.05 13.27 20.42
CA ARG A 90 2.68 12.77 20.59
C ARG A 90 1.74 13.37 19.56
N GLU A 91 1.83 14.68 19.32
CA GLU A 91 1.03 15.36 18.29
C GLU A 91 1.43 14.90 16.88
N ARG A 92 2.71 14.66 16.64
CA ARG A 92 3.22 14.05 15.40
C ARG A 92 2.60 12.67 15.17
N LEU A 93 2.64 11.80 16.19
CA LEU A 93 2.04 10.47 16.11
C LEU A 93 0.53 10.55 15.88
N ARG A 94 -0.17 11.46 16.56
CA ARG A 94 -1.62 11.69 16.39
C ARG A 94 -1.96 12.08 14.96
N ALA A 95 -1.27 13.06 14.40
CA ALA A 95 -1.48 13.53 13.03
C ALA A 95 -1.22 12.41 12.03
N ALA A 96 -0.11 11.70 12.18
CA ALA A 96 0.25 10.58 11.31
C ALA A 96 -0.79 9.45 11.37
N LEU A 97 -1.22 9.02 12.55
CA LEU A 97 -2.19 7.92 12.67
C LEU A 97 -3.54 8.26 12.07
N LEU A 98 -4.02 9.51 12.17
CA LEU A 98 -5.26 9.94 11.52
C LEU A 98 -5.17 9.82 9.99
N GLU A 99 -4.06 10.23 9.40
CA GLU A 99 -3.85 10.12 7.95
C GLU A 99 -3.61 8.67 7.50
N ILE A 100 -2.80 7.90 8.25
CA ILE A 100 -2.51 6.49 7.97
C ILE A 100 -3.80 5.66 8.05
N TYR A 101 -4.62 5.83 9.07
CA TYR A 101 -5.86 5.08 9.23
C TYR A 101 -6.90 5.48 8.19
N THR A 102 -6.96 6.76 7.81
CA THR A 102 -7.76 7.20 6.65
C THR A 102 -7.26 6.56 5.35
N PHE A 103 -5.96 6.45 5.15
CA PHE A 103 -5.38 5.75 4.01
C PHE A 103 -5.73 4.26 4.02
N PHE A 104 -5.58 3.58 5.15
CA PHE A 104 -5.97 2.17 5.30
C PHE A 104 -7.45 1.94 5.01
N ARG A 105 -8.33 2.81 5.48
CA ARG A 105 -9.77 2.74 5.21
C ARG A 105 -10.07 2.77 3.71
N ARG A 106 -9.38 3.64 2.97
CA ARG A 106 -9.57 3.75 1.51
C ARG A 106 -8.96 2.60 0.72
N THR A 107 -7.97 1.92 1.28
CA THR A 107 -7.17 0.91 0.59
C THR A 107 -7.29 -0.47 1.22
N GLU A 108 -8.24 -0.69 2.13
CA GLU A 108 -8.38 -1.86 2.98
C GLU A 108 -8.28 -3.18 2.21
N GLY A 109 -9.07 -3.35 1.15
CA GLY A 109 -9.09 -4.57 0.36
C GLY A 109 -7.73 -4.89 -0.28
N MET A 110 -7.14 -3.93 -0.99
CA MET A 110 -5.84 -4.12 -1.63
C MET A 110 -4.74 -4.34 -0.60
N THR A 111 -4.68 -3.49 0.44
CA THR A 111 -3.64 -3.58 1.47
C THR A 111 -3.67 -4.92 2.20
N GLY A 112 -4.86 -5.35 2.65
CA GLY A 112 -5.01 -6.62 3.34
C GLY A 112 -4.64 -7.83 2.47
N HIS A 113 -5.03 -7.81 1.19
CA HIS A 113 -4.69 -8.87 0.26
C HIS A 113 -3.19 -8.90 -0.08
N VAL A 114 -2.56 -7.75 -0.32
CA VAL A 114 -1.13 -7.68 -0.60
C VAL A 114 -0.32 -8.16 0.59
N LEU A 115 -0.62 -7.69 1.82
CA LEU A 115 0.09 -8.12 3.03
C LEU A 115 -0.04 -9.63 3.27
N ARG A 116 -1.22 -10.20 3.07
CA ARG A 116 -1.45 -11.65 3.16
C ARG A 116 -0.59 -12.42 2.14
N ASP A 117 -0.53 -11.94 0.89
CA ASP A 117 0.02 -12.67 -0.24
C ASP A 117 1.54 -12.43 -0.42
N LEU A 118 2.16 -11.48 0.31
CA LEU A 118 3.60 -11.17 0.23
C LEU A 118 4.51 -12.39 0.43
N HIS A 119 4.07 -13.36 1.22
CA HIS A 119 4.85 -14.58 1.50
C HIS A 119 4.82 -15.59 0.36
N GLU A 120 3.82 -15.51 -0.53
CA GLU A 120 3.57 -16.51 -1.56
C GLU A 120 4.33 -16.23 -2.88
N SER A 121 4.63 -14.96 -3.21
CA SER A 121 5.28 -14.59 -4.46
C SER A 121 6.58 -13.79 -4.25
N PRO A 122 7.74 -14.34 -4.70
CA PRO A 122 9.00 -13.57 -4.74
C PRO A 122 8.90 -12.30 -5.58
N ALA A 123 8.19 -12.36 -6.71
CA ALA A 123 7.98 -11.19 -7.58
C ALA A 123 7.16 -10.10 -6.88
N LEU A 124 6.14 -10.47 -6.10
CA LEU A 124 5.36 -9.52 -5.31
C LEU A 124 6.22 -8.85 -4.23
N ARG A 125 7.06 -9.62 -3.51
CA ARG A 125 7.99 -9.06 -2.51
C ARG A 125 8.93 -8.03 -3.12
N GLU A 126 9.52 -8.35 -4.27
CA GLU A 126 10.44 -7.44 -4.95
C GLU A 126 9.74 -6.13 -5.38
N VAL A 127 8.53 -6.21 -5.91
CA VAL A 127 7.75 -5.04 -6.32
C VAL A 127 7.26 -4.24 -5.11
N ALA A 128 7.04 -4.88 -3.97
CA ALA A 128 6.62 -4.23 -2.73
C ALA A 128 7.78 -3.57 -1.95
N GLU A 129 9.05 -3.81 -2.31
CA GLU A 129 10.21 -3.25 -1.60
C GLU A 129 10.12 -1.73 -1.37
N PRO A 130 9.76 -0.89 -2.36
CA PRO A 130 9.60 0.55 -2.13
C PRO A 130 8.51 0.89 -1.10
N LEU A 131 7.50 0.03 -0.94
CA LEU A 131 6.47 0.19 0.09
C LEU A 131 7.03 -0.14 1.47
N VAL A 132 7.83 -1.19 1.58
CA VAL A 132 8.51 -1.56 2.83
C VAL A 132 9.43 -0.43 3.28
N GLN A 133 10.24 0.13 2.37
CA GLN A 133 11.13 1.25 2.67
C GLN A 133 10.36 2.51 3.10
N TYR A 134 9.22 2.79 2.49
CA TYR A 134 8.36 3.89 2.92
C TYR A 134 7.89 3.70 4.38
N TRP A 135 7.41 2.52 4.77
CA TRP A 135 6.95 2.26 6.13
C TRP A 135 8.08 2.26 7.16
N LEU A 136 9.30 1.84 6.78
CA LEU A 136 10.49 1.98 7.62
C LEU A 136 10.81 3.44 7.88
N HIS A 137 10.78 4.28 6.85
CA HIS A 137 10.98 5.73 6.99
C HIS A 137 9.88 6.38 7.84
N VAL A 138 8.61 6.06 7.63
CA VAL A 138 7.51 6.54 8.50
C VAL A 138 7.79 6.21 9.96
N ARG A 139 8.22 4.98 10.23
CA ARG A 139 8.57 4.57 11.59
C ARG A 139 9.72 5.39 12.17
N GLU A 140 10.76 5.68 11.40
CA GLU A 140 11.89 6.50 11.83
C GLU A 140 11.42 7.92 12.21
N VAL A 141 10.62 8.56 11.35
CA VAL A 141 10.04 9.89 11.61
C VAL A 141 9.22 9.91 12.91
N LEU A 142 8.43 8.88 13.16
CA LEU A 142 7.57 8.80 14.34
C LEU A 142 8.30 8.36 15.61
N ASP A 143 9.48 7.77 15.48
CA ASP A 143 10.36 7.39 16.58
C ASP A 143 11.15 8.57 17.14
N GLU A 144 11.22 9.71 16.46
CA GLU A 144 12.03 10.85 16.87
C GLU A 144 11.37 11.68 17.99
N GLY A 145 12.20 12.32 18.81
CA GLY A 145 11.80 13.33 19.80
C GLY A 145 11.27 12.81 21.14
N TRP A 146 11.01 11.50 21.28
CA TRP A 146 10.60 10.90 22.55
C TRP A 146 11.74 10.83 23.56
N GLN A 147 11.44 11.09 24.85
CA GLN A 147 12.42 11.10 25.94
C GLN A 147 12.69 9.70 26.54
N ALA A 148 12.67 8.67 25.72
CA ALA A 148 12.87 7.29 26.14
C ALA A 148 14.30 6.80 25.89
N HIS A 149 14.88 6.03 26.83
CA HIS A 149 16.24 5.53 26.75
C HIS A 149 16.32 4.02 27.09
N GLY A 150 17.38 3.37 26.65
CA GLY A 150 17.63 1.96 26.99
C GLY A 150 16.45 1.04 26.63
N ARG A 151 16.00 0.23 27.57
CA ARG A 151 14.88 -0.71 27.40
C ARG A 151 13.58 0.00 26.99
N GLN A 152 13.31 1.16 27.56
CA GLN A 152 12.12 1.95 27.29
C GLN A 152 12.10 2.42 25.83
N ARG A 153 13.24 2.86 25.29
CA ARG A 153 13.38 3.20 23.86
C ARG A 153 13.04 2.02 22.94
N THR A 154 13.46 0.81 23.32
CA THR A 154 13.13 -0.40 22.55
C THR A 154 11.64 -0.69 22.57
N LEU A 155 10.98 -0.55 23.72
CA LEU A 155 9.54 -0.76 23.86
C LEU A 155 8.74 0.30 23.11
N LEU A 156 9.14 1.57 23.21
CA LEU A 156 8.52 2.67 22.49
C LEU A 156 8.57 2.43 20.98
N ARG A 157 9.74 2.09 20.47
CA ARG A 157 9.92 1.78 19.04
C ARG A 157 9.05 0.61 18.57
N ALA A 158 8.86 -0.40 19.40
CA ALA A 158 7.95 -1.49 19.13
C ALA A 158 6.48 -1.03 19.14
N ALA A 159 6.10 -0.19 20.10
CA ALA A 159 4.74 0.37 20.22
C ALA A 159 4.40 1.28 19.05
N VAL A 160 5.29 2.16 18.61
CA VAL A 160 5.13 2.99 17.40
C VAL A 160 4.96 2.09 16.15
N GLY A 161 5.83 1.09 15.99
CA GLY A 161 5.73 0.14 14.88
C GLY A 161 4.41 -0.61 14.86
N HIS A 162 3.89 -0.98 16.05
CA HIS A 162 2.57 -1.61 16.18
C HIS A 162 1.43 -0.63 15.86
N ALA A 163 1.54 0.62 16.31
CA ALA A 163 0.52 1.64 16.06
C ALA A 163 0.30 1.92 14.57
N ILE A 164 1.36 1.92 13.76
CA ILE A 164 1.26 2.15 12.30
C ILE A 164 0.96 0.89 11.48
N ALA A 165 0.83 -0.28 12.13
CA ALA A 165 0.56 -1.52 11.41
C ALA A 165 -0.90 -1.59 10.93
N PHE A 166 -1.10 -2.09 9.71
CA PHE A 166 -2.42 -2.32 9.14
C PHE A 166 -3.27 -3.25 10.00
N GLU A 167 -2.69 -4.31 10.54
CA GLU A 167 -3.36 -5.30 11.39
C GLU A 167 -3.89 -4.68 12.68
N THR A 168 -3.17 -3.71 13.26
CA THR A 168 -3.61 -2.97 14.44
C THR A 168 -4.85 -2.14 14.13
N TRP A 169 -4.79 -1.32 13.10
CA TRP A 169 -5.94 -0.56 12.62
C TRP A 169 -7.14 -1.47 12.32
N HIS A 170 -6.91 -2.54 11.55
CA HIS A 170 -7.96 -3.47 11.15
C HIS A 170 -8.59 -4.18 12.35
N SER A 171 -7.80 -4.54 13.36
CA SER A 171 -8.32 -5.11 14.61
C SER A 171 -9.17 -4.11 15.39
N LEU A 172 -8.66 -2.90 15.62
CA LEU A 172 -9.35 -1.86 16.39
C LEU A 172 -10.66 -1.41 15.71
N THR A 173 -10.68 -1.28 14.40
CA THR A 173 -11.86 -0.80 13.69
C THR A 173 -12.82 -1.92 13.28
N GLY A 174 -12.29 -3.08 12.88
CA GLY A 174 -13.10 -4.21 12.40
C GLY A 174 -13.66 -5.10 13.51
N ARG A 175 -12.87 -5.38 14.57
CA ARG A 175 -13.28 -6.24 15.67
C ARG A 175 -13.85 -5.47 16.85
N GLU A 176 -13.17 -4.39 17.27
CA GLU A 176 -13.58 -3.58 18.41
C GLU A 176 -14.57 -2.47 18.03
N GLY A 177 -14.82 -2.25 16.73
CA GLY A 177 -15.82 -1.30 16.23
C GLY A 177 -15.46 0.18 16.45
N LEU A 178 -14.19 0.52 16.69
CA LEU A 178 -13.76 1.88 16.86
C LEU A 178 -13.81 2.65 15.54
N SER A 179 -14.10 3.95 15.61
CA SER A 179 -13.82 4.84 14.47
C SER A 179 -12.31 5.00 14.26
N ASP A 180 -11.89 5.41 13.06
CA ASP A 180 -10.46 5.65 12.78
C ASP A 180 -9.86 6.66 13.76
N ALA A 181 -10.61 7.71 14.11
CA ALA A 181 -10.17 8.73 15.09
C ALA A 181 -10.04 8.16 16.51
N ALA A 182 -10.99 7.31 16.95
CA ALA A 182 -10.93 6.68 18.27
C ALA A 182 -9.78 5.66 18.34
N ALA A 183 -9.56 4.88 17.28
CA ALA A 183 -8.45 3.96 17.19
C ALA A 183 -7.08 4.67 17.21
N ALA A 184 -6.96 5.80 16.48
CA ALA A 184 -5.75 6.63 16.50
C ALA A 184 -5.49 7.21 17.90
N ALA A 185 -6.52 7.76 18.56
CA ALA A 185 -6.41 8.29 19.91
C ALA A 185 -5.97 7.21 20.92
N ALA A 186 -6.59 6.03 20.88
CA ALA A 186 -6.22 4.90 21.75
C ALA A 186 -4.75 4.50 21.56
N MET A 187 -4.27 4.45 20.32
CA MET A 187 -2.87 4.11 20.05
C MET A 187 -1.88 5.19 20.52
N VAL A 188 -2.24 6.48 20.39
CA VAL A 188 -1.43 7.58 20.93
C VAL A 188 -1.27 7.45 22.46
N GLU A 189 -2.37 7.16 23.16
CA GLU A 189 -2.31 6.96 24.62
C GLU A 189 -1.47 5.73 25.01
N LEU A 190 -1.64 4.61 24.29
CA LEU A 190 -0.86 3.40 24.55
C LEU A 190 0.64 3.60 24.29
N VAL A 191 1.02 4.28 23.22
CA VAL A 191 2.42 4.61 22.91
C VAL A 191 2.96 5.58 23.95
N GLY A 192 2.19 6.62 24.32
CA GLY A 192 2.58 7.59 25.33
C GLY A 192 2.76 7.01 26.73
N ALA A 193 2.00 5.98 27.10
CA ALA A 193 2.16 5.27 28.38
C ALA A 193 3.48 4.48 28.46
N VAL A 194 4.14 4.19 27.35
CA VAL A 194 5.45 3.54 27.32
C VAL A 194 6.57 4.54 27.62
N GLU A 195 6.37 5.84 27.33
CA GLU A 195 7.35 6.90 27.61
C GLU A 195 7.41 7.25 29.10
N GLY A 196 6.28 7.23 29.78
CA GLY A 196 6.12 7.62 31.20
C GLY A 196 6.40 6.52 32.15
#